data_7fb461a67bb0951548909fb5251ef534
#
_entry.id   7fb461a67bb0951548909fb5251ef534
#
_cell.length_a   1.000
_cell.length_b   1.000
_cell.length_c   1.000
_cell.angle_alpha   90.00
_cell.angle_beta   90.00
_cell.angle_gamma   90.00
#
_symmetry.space_group_name_H-M   'P 1'
#
loop_
_entity.id
_entity.type
_entity.pdbx_description
1 polymer ?
#
loop_
_entity_poly.entity_id
_entity_poly.type
_entity_poly.pdbx_seq_one_letter_code
_entity_poly.pdbx_strand_id
1 'polypeptide(L)' 'MDELARLRWQCRRGTKELDFLLNRYLEAGYLVADQEERALFVELLKFEDDELMGVLMGDVEIGGMKYLVDKISCRLD' A
#
# COMPACT_ATOMS: atom_id res chain seq x y z
N MET A 1 11.80 13.47 -12.17
CA MET A 1 11.06 12.24 -12.05
C MET A 1 9.86 12.48 -11.17
N ASP A 2 8.71 12.04 -11.57
CA ASP A 2 7.58 12.39 -10.77
C ASP A 2 7.36 11.38 -9.65
N GLU A 3 6.62 11.83 -8.65
CA GLU A 3 6.42 11.06 -7.45
C GLU A 3 5.68 9.75 -7.72
N LEU A 4 4.72 9.80 -8.62
CA LEU A 4 3.96 8.59 -8.95
C LEU A 4 4.84 7.53 -9.59
N ALA A 5 5.75 7.95 -10.45
CA ALA A 5 6.65 6.99 -11.09
C ALA A 5 7.53 6.32 -10.05
N ARG A 6 8.02 7.09 -9.08
CA ARG A 6 8.84 6.54 -8.03
C ARG A 6 8.05 5.59 -7.15
N LEU A 7 6.84 5.97 -6.80
CA LEU A 7 6.00 5.11 -5.97
C LEU A 7 5.62 3.84 -6.71
N ARG A 8 5.34 3.95 -7.99
CA ARG A 8 5.02 2.77 -8.79
C ARG A 8 6.19 1.79 -8.78
N TRP A 9 7.40 2.33 -8.86
CA TRP A 9 8.59 1.50 -8.80
C TRP A 9 8.71 0.82 -7.44
N GLN A 10 8.40 1.54 -6.38
CA GLN A 10 8.47 0.99 -5.04
C GLN A 10 7.38 -0.02 -4.76
N CYS A 11 6.32 -0.02 -5.55
CA CYS A 11 5.26 -0.99 -5.41
C CYS A 11 5.60 -2.33 -6.05
N ARG A 12 6.70 -2.41 -6.75
CA ARG A 12 7.11 -3.66 -7.37
C ARG A 12 7.82 -4.51 -6.34
N ARG A 13 7.19 -5.56 -5.94
CA ARG A 13 7.72 -6.48 -4.97
C ARG A 13 7.91 -7.83 -5.65
N GLY A 14 8.44 -8.78 -4.95
CA GLY A 14 8.63 -10.09 -5.55
C GLY A 14 7.37 -10.93 -5.60
N THR A 15 6.28 -10.43 -5.09
CA THR A 15 5.05 -11.18 -4.97
C THR A 15 3.97 -10.56 -5.85
N LYS A 16 3.34 -11.37 -6.67
CA LYS A 16 2.28 -10.87 -7.54
C LYS A 16 1.14 -10.25 -6.76
N GLU A 17 0.81 -10.83 -5.63
CA GLU A 17 -0.27 -10.32 -4.81
C GLU A 17 0.01 -8.92 -4.30
N LEU A 18 1.21 -8.72 -3.79
CA LEU A 18 1.59 -7.39 -3.32
C LEU A 18 1.63 -6.40 -4.45
N ASP A 19 2.22 -6.81 -5.57
CA ASP A 19 2.27 -5.93 -6.73
C ASP A 19 0.87 -5.49 -7.14
N PHE A 20 -0.05 -6.43 -7.21
CA PHE A 20 -1.41 -6.13 -7.63
C PHE A 20 -2.10 -5.18 -6.67
N LEU A 21 -2.05 -5.49 -5.38
CA LEU A 21 -2.75 -4.69 -4.39
C LEU A 21 -2.19 -3.28 -4.29
N LEU A 22 -0.87 -3.16 -4.26
CA LEU A 22 -0.26 -1.87 -4.11
C LEU A 22 -0.46 -1.00 -5.34
N ASN A 23 -0.34 -1.59 -6.52
CA ASN A 23 -0.54 -0.83 -7.74
C ASN A 23 -1.99 -0.42 -7.92
N ARG A 24 -2.90 -1.29 -7.53
CA ARG A 24 -4.32 -0.94 -7.61
C ARG A 24 -4.63 0.26 -6.75
N TYR A 25 -4.10 0.27 -5.53
CA TYR A 25 -4.31 1.41 -4.65
C TYR A 25 -3.66 2.66 -5.23
N LEU A 26 -2.45 2.53 -5.74
CA LEU A 26 -1.72 3.67 -6.27
C LEU A 26 -2.49 4.33 -7.42
N GLU A 27 -3.12 3.53 -8.25
CA GLU A 27 -3.81 4.05 -9.42
C GLU A 27 -5.18 4.63 -9.10
N ALA A 28 -5.78 4.19 -8.02
CA ALA A 28 -7.14 4.64 -7.69
C ALA A 28 -7.18 5.39 -6.36
N GLY A 29 -6.76 4.73 -5.29
CA GLY A 29 -6.92 5.32 -3.97
C GLY A 29 -5.94 6.45 -3.68
N TYR A 30 -4.71 6.30 -4.12
CA TYR A 30 -3.68 7.28 -3.82
C TYR A 30 -4.01 8.63 -4.44
N LEU A 31 -4.59 8.61 -5.63
CA LEU A 31 -4.87 9.86 -6.35
C LEU A 31 -5.92 10.70 -5.67
N VAL A 32 -6.83 10.06 -4.93
CA VAL A 32 -7.87 10.79 -4.23
C VAL A 32 -7.61 10.89 -2.73
N ALA A 33 -6.49 10.34 -2.26
CA ALA A 33 -6.17 10.36 -0.85
C ALA A 33 -5.70 11.73 -0.42
N ASP A 34 -5.94 12.06 0.85
CA ASP A 34 -5.40 13.30 1.37
C ASP A 34 -3.94 13.11 1.72
N GLN A 35 -3.31 14.19 2.15
CA GLN A 35 -1.87 14.19 2.39
C GLN A 35 -1.49 13.22 3.49
N GLU A 36 -2.31 13.12 4.50
CA GLU A 36 -2.03 12.23 5.61
C GLU A 36 -2.04 10.78 5.18
N GLU A 37 -3.03 10.41 4.39
CA GLU A 37 -3.13 9.05 3.90
C GLU A 37 -1.97 8.71 2.97
N ARG A 38 -1.58 9.68 2.13
CA ARG A 38 -0.44 9.45 1.24
C ARG A 38 0.85 9.23 2.02
N ALA A 39 1.02 9.98 3.11
CA ALA A 39 2.19 9.80 3.93
C ALA A 39 2.22 8.40 4.55
N LEU A 40 1.07 7.92 4.98
CA LEU A 40 0.99 6.58 5.55
C LEU A 40 1.32 5.52 4.51
N PHE A 41 0.89 5.73 3.29
CA PHE A 41 1.18 4.78 2.22
C PHE A 41 2.69 4.71 1.97
N VAL A 42 3.36 5.84 1.98
CA VAL A 42 4.81 5.88 1.80
C VAL A 42 5.50 5.13 2.93
N GLU A 43 5.02 5.31 4.16
CA GLU A 43 5.59 4.60 5.29
C GLU A 43 5.39 3.09 5.13
N LEU A 44 4.22 2.71 4.65
CA LEU A 44 3.91 1.31 4.45
C LEU A 44 4.86 0.66 3.44
N LEU A 45 5.22 1.41 2.42
CA LEU A 45 6.10 0.89 1.38
C LEU A 45 7.53 0.66 1.88
N LYS A 46 7.87 1.16 3.04
CA LYS A 46 9.19 0.94 3.62
C LYS A 46 9.32 -0.44 4.25
N PHE A 47 8.21 -1.13 4.42
CA PHE A 47 8.23 -2.47 5.01
C PHE A 47 8.78 -3.47 4.02
N GLU A 48 9.35 -4.55 4.54
CA GLU A 48 9.80 -5.64 3.68
C GLU A 48 8.60 -6.47 3.23
N ASP A 49 8.83 -7.28 2.20
CA ASP A 49 7.73 -8.00 1.57
C ASP A 49 6.95 -8.87 2.54
N ASP A 50 7.64 -9.64 3.37
CA ASP A 50 6.95 -10.53 4.28
C ASP A 50 6.23 -9.76 5.37
N GLU A 51 6.81 -8.66 5.83
CA GLU A 51 6.14 -7.81 6.80
C GLU A 51 4.90 -7.18 6.20
N LEU A 52 5.04 -6.68 4.98
CA LEU A 52 3.93 -6.05 4.29
C LEU A 52 2.81 -7.04 4.05
N MET A 53 3.17 -8.25 3.65
CA MET A 53 2.18 -9.28 3.44
C MET A 53 1.40 -9.57 4.71
N GLY A 54 2.11 -9.66 5.84
CA GLY A 54 1.45 -9.90 7.12
C GLY A 54 0.49 -8.80 7.50
N VAL A 55 0.89 -7.56 7.23
CA VAL A 55 0.03 -6.42 7.54
C VAL A 55 -1.22 -6.45 6.65
N LEU A 56 -1.05 -6.70 5.38
CA LEU A 56 -2.17 -6.67 4.45
C LEU A 56 -3.10 -7.86 4.62
N MET A 57 -2.56 -8.98 5.10
CA MET A 57 -3.38 -10.16 5.34
C MET A 57 -4.08 -10.11 6.69
N GLY A 58 -3.76 -9.13 7.52
CA GLY A 58 -4.39 -8.99 8.81
C GLY A 58 -3.68 -9.72 9.94
N ASP A 59 -2.52 -10.31 9.68
CA ASP A 59 -1.77 -11.03 10.70
C ASP A 59 -1.05 -10.08 11.64
N VAL A 60 -0.65 -8.92 11.13
CA VAL A 60 0.07 -7.92 11.91
C VAL A 60 -0.72 -6.63 11.87
N GLU A 61 -0.90 -6.02 13.02
CA GLU A 61 -1.66 -4.78 13.10
C GLU A 61 -0.73 -3.64 13.47
N ILE A 62 -0.80 -2.57 12.71
CA ILE A 62 0.03 -1.39 12.98
C ILE A 62 -0.91 -0.24 13.28
N GLY A 63 -0.75 0.33 14.46
CA GLY A 63 -1.61 1.42 14.89
C GLY A 63 -1.55 2.59 13.94
N GLY A 64 -2.71 3.10 13.62
CA GLY A 64 -2.81 4.23 12.73
C GLY A 64 -2.86 3.89 11.27
N MET A 65 -2.63 2.63 10.92
CA MET A 65 -2.63 2.24 9.50
C MET A 65 -3.79 1.34 9.12
N LYS A 66 -4.63 0.99 10.08
CA LYS A 66 -5.70 0.04 9.78
C LYS A 66 -6.61 0.54 8.67
N TYR A 67 -6.92 1.82 8.68
CA TYR A 67 -7.79 2.39 7.67
C TYR A 67 -7.18 2.23 6.27
N LEU A 68 -5.90 2.54 6.14
CA LEU A 68 -5.22 2.43 4.88
C LEU A 68 -5.08 0.98 4.45
N VAL A 69 -4.75 0.10 5.38
CA VAL A 69 -4.60 -1.31 5.08
C VAL A 69 -5.92 -1.88 4.59
N ASP A 70 -7.02 -1.49 5.22
CA ASP A 70 -8.34 -1.95 4.79
C ASP A 70 -8.63 -1.52 3.36
N LYS A 71 -8.24 -0.30 3.03
CA LYS A 71 -8.47 0.21 1.67
C LYS A 71 -7.67 -0.57 0.64
N ILE A 72 -6.43 -0.87 0.97
CA ILE A 72 -5.55 -1.56 0.03
C ILE A 72 -5.99 -3.00 -0.18
N SER A 73 -6.30 -3.68 0.91
CA SER A 73 -6.63 -5.10 0.86
C SER A 73 -8.08 -5.35 0.52
N CYS A 74 -8.89 -4.34 0.59
CA CYS A 74 -10.30 -4.49 0.34
C CYS A 74 -10.53 -4.86 -1.12
N ARG A 75 -11.30 -5.83 -1.23
CA ARG A 75 -11.48 -6.15 -2.46
C ARG A 75 -12.70 -5.92 -2.83
N LEU A 76 -13.11 -5.65 -2.95
CA LEU A 76 -13.99 -5.43 -3.34
C LEU A 76 -14.70 -6.03 -3.59
N ASP A 77 -15.03 -6.41 -3.61
CA ASP A 77 -15.59 -7.14 -3.88
C ASP A 77 -16.23 -7.01 -4.19
#